data_3140878a5f3a1db1e387ce11e2944f9e
#
_entry.id   3140878a5f3a1db1e387ce11e2944f9e
#
_cell.length_a   1.000
_cell.length_b   1.000
_cell.length_c   1.000
_cell.angle_alpha   90.00
_cell.angle_beta   90.00
_cell.angle_gamma   90.00
#
_symmetry.space_group_name_H-M   'P 1'
#
loop_
_entity.id
_entity.type
_entity.pdbx_description
1 polymer ?
#
loop_
_entity_poly.entity_id
_entity_poly.type
_entity_poly.pdbx_seq_one_letter_code
_entity_poly.pdbx_strand_id
1 'polypeptide(L)'
;MIDATRELLGEVGLDGTTLKAICDRAEVRAGSFYNLFESKEDAVLRVVKDAIRAVDPHPKRDAPDSLEELVEAYISFVSGQPDVARVYLKIAISGATNGSLGDSMKRHHHRRVARFSSAIAREKPELTEEECLARAEIVLATLSGLAFMWMLEPEFDFDHRARLAVYAPLTSR
;
A
#
# COMPACT_ATOMS: atom_id res chain seq x y z
N MET A 1 8.49 -10.10 16.97
CA MET A 1 8.83 -10.68 15.64
C MET A 1 8.18 -9.94 14.48
N ILE A 2 6.90 -9.66 14.45
CA ILE A 2 6.27 -8.87 13.37
C ILE A 2 6.91 -7.48 13.28
N ASP A 3 7.10 -6.79 14.41
CA ASP A 3 7.72 -5.47 14.42
C ASP A 3 9.19 -5.54 13.98
N ALA A 4 9.95 -6.54 14.45
CA ALA A 4 11.32 -6.78 14.00
C ALA A 4 11.40 -7.05 12.49
N THR A 5 10.43 -7.81 11.94
CA THR A 5 10.34 -8.04 10.48
C THR A 5 10.02 -6.75 9.74
N ARG A 6 9.10 -5.92 10.26
CA ARG A 6 8.72 -4.62 9.67
C ARG A 6 9.91 -3.66 9.63
N GLU A 7 10.64 -3.53 10.74
CA GLU A 7 11.83 -2.69 10.83
C GLU A 7 12.90 -3.11 9.82
N LEU A 8 13.24 -4.41 9.78
CA LEU A 8 14.22 -4.94 8.82
C LEU A 8 13.79 -4.69 7.37
N LEU A 9 12.52 -4.91 7.04
CA LEU A 9 12.02 -4.59 5.70
C LEU A 9 12.18 -3.11 5.35
N GLY A 10 11.99 -2.22 6.34
CA GLY A 10 12.22 -0.79 6.18
C GLY A 10 13.70 -0.44 5.97
N GLU A 11 14.60 -1.07 6.74
CA GLU A 11 16.04 -0.78 6.75
C GLU A 11 16.80 -1.40 5.57
N VAL A 12 16.63 -2.73 5.39
CA VAL A 12 17.47 -3.52 4.48
C VAL A 12 16.69 -4.15 3.31
N GLY A 13 15.38 -3.92 3.24
CA GLY A 13 14.52 -4.44 2.18
C GLY A 13 14.23 -5.95 2.30
N LEU A 14 13.57 -6.49 1.27
CA LEU A 14 13.10 -7.89 1.27
C LEU A 14 14.26 -8.90 1.27
N ASP A 15 15.29 -8.64 0.47
CA ASP A 15 16.43 -9.56 0.32
C ASP A 15 17.31 -9.58 1.56
N GLY A 16 17.53 -8.44 2.21
CA GLY A 16 18.28 -8.31 3.46
C GLY A 16 17.53 -8.83 4.70
N THR A 17 16.22 -8.97 4.62
CA THR A 17 15.40 -9.51 5.71
C THR A 17 15.52 -11.03 5.74
N THR A 18 16.45 -11.54 6.54
CA THR A 18 16.67 -12.98 6.72
C THR A 18 16.03 -13.49 8.00
N LEU A 19 15.75 -14.80 8.09
CA LEU A 19 15.26 -15.44 9.32
C LEU A 19 16.20 -15.16 10.51
N LYS A 20 17.51 -15.26 10.28
CA LYS A 20 18.50 -14.96 11.31
C LYS A 20 18.39 -13.54 11.79
N ALA A 21 18.32 -12.55 10.88
CA ALA A 21 18.20 -11.14 11.22
C ALA A 21 16.89 -10.86 12.01
N ILE A 22 15.78 -11.50 11.63
CA ILE A 22 14.50 -11.36 12.36
C ILE A 22 14.63 -11.91 13.79
N CYS A 23 15.21 -13.11 13.95
CA CYS A 23 15.42 -13.71 15.26
C CYS A 23 16.36 -12.89 16.15
N ASP A 24 17.47 -12.42 15.59
CA ASP A 24 18.45 -11.58 16.31
C ASP A 24 17.79 -10.27 16.76
N ARG A 25 17.06 -9.58 15.87
CA ARG A 25 16.36 -8.33 16.16
C ARG A 25 15.25 -8.50 17.21
N ALA A 26 14.54 -9.62 17.15
CA ALA A 26 13.45 -9.93 18.07
C ALA A 26 13.95 -10.58 19.37
N GLU A 27 15.25 -10.79 19.53
CA GLU A 27 15.88 -11.46 20.67
C GLU A 27 15.30 -12.84 20.98
N VAL A 28 15.00 -13.62 19.93
CA VAL A 28 14.42 -14.96 20.03
C VAL A 28 15.26 -16.00 19.32
N ARG A 29 15.07 -17.27 19.70
CA ARG A 29 15.69 -18.41 19.02
C ARG A 29 14.85 -18.80 17.79
N ALA A 30 15.47 -19.42 16.79
CA ALA A 30 14.81 -19.91 15.57
C ALA A 30 13.59 -20.80 15.86
N GLY A 31 13.63 -21.64 16.91
CA GLY A 31 12.48 -22.45 17.34
C GLY A 31 11.25 -21.60 17.70
N SER A 32 11.45 -20.46 18.33
CA SER A 32 10.34 -19.54 18.65
C SER A 32 9.75 -18.88 17.40
N PHE A 33 10.58 -18.67 16.36
CA PHE A 33 10.11 -18.19 15.07
C PHE A 33 9.18 -19.20 14.40
N TYR A 34 9.60 -20.47 14.32
CA TYR A 34 8.83 -21.53 13.67
C TYR A 34 7.55 -21.93 14.43
N ASN A 35 7.41 -21.54 15.69
CA ASN A 35 6.13 -21.66 16.42
C ASN A 35 5.05 -20.65 15.91
N LEU A 36 5.45 -19.57 15.22
CA LEU A 36 4.56 -18.51 14.78
C LEU A 36 4.45 -18.39 13.26
N PHE A 37 5.48 -18.78 12.52
CA PHE A 37 5.59 -18.64 11.08
C PHE A 37 6.18 -19.90 10.46
N GLU A 38 5.63 -20.31 9.34
CA GLU A 38 6.15 -21.46 8.59
C GLU A 38 7.47 -21.12 7.87
N SER A 39 7.64 -19.84 7.48
CA SER A 39 8.81 -19.36 6.75
C SER A 39 9.01 -17.85 6.94
N LYS A 40 10.17 -17.35 6.48
CA LYS A 40 10.45 -15.91 6.40
C LYS A 40 9.38 -15.21 5.56
N GLU A 41 8.98 -15.81 4.47
CA GLU A 41 7.97 -15.31 3.55
C GLU A 41 6.61 -15.14 4.22
N ASP A 42 6.25 -16.06 5.12
CA ASP A 42 5.01 -15.97 5.92
C ASP A 42 5.05 -14.77 6.89
N ALA A 43 6.18 -14.56 7.58
CA ALA A 43 6.35 -13.37 8.43
C ALA A 43 6.26 -12.06 7.60
N VAL A 44 6.90 -12.02 6.43
CA VAL A 44 6.81 -10.90 5.50
C VAL A 44 5.39 -10.68 5.01
N LEU A 45 4.68 -11.75 4.62
CA LEU A 45 3.28 -11.67 4.21
C LEU A 45 2.37 -11.11 5.31
N ARG A 46 2.68 -11.39 6.56
CA ARG A 46 1.93 -10.82 7.70
C ARG A 46 2.14 -9.31 7.79
N VAL A 47 3.39 -8.83 7.69
CA VAL A 47 3.68 -7.39 7.64
C VAL A 47 2.99 -6.72 6.46
N VAL A 48 3.01 -7.35 5.27
CA VAL A 48 2.30 -6.85 4.07
C VAL A 48 0.80 -6.74 4.33
N LYS A 49 0.19 -7.78 4.90
CA LYS A 49 -1.26 -7.76 5.19
C LYS A 49 -1.63 -6.65 6.16
N ASP A 50 -0.81 -6.40 7.17
CA ASP A 50 -1.05 -5.34 8.14
C ASP A 50 -0.88 -3.94 7.49
N ALA A 51 0.14 -3.77 6.64
CA ALA A 51 0.31 -2.55 5.86
C ALA A 51 -0.84 -2.32 4.86
N ILE A 52 -1.28 -3.37 4.17
CA ILE A 52 -2.44 -3.33 3.27
C ILE A 52 -3.71 -2.91 4.02
N ARG A 53 -3.94 -3.45 5.22
CA ARG A 53 -5.10 -3.06 6.05
C ARG A 53 -5.06 -1.60 6.46
N ALA A 54 -3.86 -1.06 6.71
CA ALA A 54 -3.70 0.35 7.02
C ALA A 54 -4.03 1.29 5.85
N VAL A 55 -3.86 0.80 4.59
CA VAL A 55 -4.25 1.54 3.35
C VAL A 55 -5.73 1.36 3.00
N ASP A 56 -6.42 0.44 3.66
CA ASP A 56 -7.84 0.14 3.45
C ASP A 56 -8.65 0.52 4.71
N PRO A 57 -9.00 1.80 4.86
CA PRO A 57 -9.46 2.35 6.14
C PRO A 57 -10.82 1.82 6.61
N HIS A 58 -11.64 1.31 5.69
CA HIS A 58 -13.01 0.91 6.02
C HIS A 58 -13.44 -0.42 5.37
N PRO A 59 -12.74 -1.55 5.65
CA PRO A 59 -13.04 -2.84 5.00
C PRO A 59 -14.42 -3.42 5.37
N LYS A 60 -15.14 -2.81 6.33
CA LYS A 60 -16.43 -3.28 6.87
C LYS A 60 -17.53 -2.21 6.85
N ARG A 61 -17.36 -1.11 6.11
CA ARG A 61 -18.36 -0.07 6.05
C ARG A 61 -19.51 -0.52 5.14
N ASP A 62 -20.76 -0.38 5.61
CA ASP A 62 -21.96 -0.69 4.81
C ASP A 62 -22.22 0.33 3.70
N ALA A 63 -21.67 1.55 3.81
CA ALA A 63 -21.77 2.58 2.79
C ALA A 63 -20.55 2.55 1.84
N PRO A 64 -20.77 2.70 0.52
CA PRO A 64 -19.68 2.78 -0.44
C PRO A 64 -18.86 4.06 -0.23
N ASP A 65 -17.53 3.95 -0.31
CA ASP A 65 -16.61 5.09 -0.20
C ASP A 65 -16.78 6.03 -1.41
N SER A 66 -16.67 7.34 -1.19
CA SER A 66 -16.49 8.32 -2.27
C SER A 66 -15.04 8.28 -2.78
N LEU A 67 -14.80 8.87 -3.96
CA LEU A 67 -13.44 9.00 -4.49
C LEU A 67 -12.57 9.84 -3.54
N GLU A 68 -13.14 10.92 -2.98
CA GLU A 68 -12.46 11.78 -2.02
C GLU A 68 -12.03 11.00 -0.77
N GLU A 69 -12.94 10.22 -0.17
CA GLU A 69 -12.61 9.40 1.02
C GLU A 69 -11.48 8.40 0.73
N LEU A 70 -11.45 7.78 -0.43
CA LEU A 70 -10.40 6.84 -0.83
C LEU A 70 -9.04 7.54 -1.02
N VAL A 71 -9.04 8.72 -1.60
CA VAL A 71 -7.82 9.54 -1.82
C VAL A 71 -7.28 10.05 -0.49
N GLU A 72 -8.14 10.66 0.34
CA GLU A 72 -7.75 11.20 1.65
C GLU A 72 -7.27 10.11 2.60
N ALA A 73 -7.86 8.91 2.53
CA ALA A 73 -7.38 7.75 3.29
C ALA A 73 -5.96 7.36 2.89
N TYR A 74 -5.64 7.36 1.59
CA TYR A 74 -4.30 7.07 1.12
C TYR A 74 -3.30 8.16 1.53
N ILE A 75 -3.69 9.43 1.41
CA ILE A 75 -2.86 10.57 1.86
C ILE A 75 -2.59 10.45 3.37
N SER A 76 -3.62 10.25 4.17
CA SER A 76 -3.50 10.08 5.63
C SER A 76 -2.63 8.89 6.01
N PHE A 77 -2.67 7.80 5.23
CA PHE A 77 -1.79 6.65 5.43
C PHE A 77 -0.32 7.02 5.21
N VAL A 78 0.00 7.66 4.09
CA VAL A 78 1.40 8.00 3.74
C VAL A 78 1.96 9.00 4.75
N SER A 79 1.22 10.07 5.06
CA SER A 79 1.68 11.15 5.93
C SER A 79 1.59 10.81 7.42
N GLY A 80 0.55 10.08 7.82
CA GLY A 80 0.30 9.73 9.22
C GLY A 80 1.04 8.49 9.71
N GLN A 81 1.47 7.61 8.79
CA GLN A 81 2.18 6.37 9.10
C GLN A 81 3.42 6.17 8.19
N PRO A 82 4.38 7.11 8.20
CA PRO A 82 5.47 7.17 7.23
C PRO A 82 6.31 5.89 7.18
N ASP A 83 6.60 5.26 8.32
CA ASP A 83 7.41 4.04 8.36
C ASP A 83 6.66 2.85 7.74
N VAL A 84 5.37 2.72 8.06
CA VAL A 84 4.52 1.66 7.47
C VAL A 84 4.35 1.90 5.96
N ALA A 85 4.17 3.15 5.54
CA ALA A 85 4.05 3.51 4.14
C ALA A 85 5.33 3.19 3.35
N ARG A 86 6.52 3.48 3.90
CA ARG A 86 7.81 3.09 3.30
C ARG A 86 7.94 1.58 3.14
N VAL A 87 7.58 0.82 4.18
CA VAL A 87 7.58 -0.65 4.12
C VAL A 87 6.64 -1.15 3.03
N TYR A 88 5.40 -0.64 2.99
CA TYR A 88 4.42 -0.99 1.98
C TYR A 88 4.93 -0.72 0.56
N LEU A 89 5.47 0.47 0.29
CA LEU A 89 6.00 0.84 -1.02
C LEU A 89 7.18 -0.03 -1.44
N LYS A 90 8.13 -0.30 -0.52
CA LYS A 90 9.26 -1.20 -0.79
C LYS A 90 8.78 -2.61 -1.16
N ILE A 91 7.83 -3.15 -0.40
CA ILE A 91 7.26 -4.47 -0.68
C ILE A 91 6.49 -4.46 -2.01
N ALA A 92 5.72 -3.41 -2.30
CA ALA A 92 4.98 -3.30 -3.55
C ALA A 92 5.92 -3.37 -4.77
N ILE A 93 7.05 -2.70 -4.71
CA ILE A 93 8.06 -2.71 -5.77
C ILE A 93 8.77 -4.07 -5.83
N SER A 94 9.27 -4.59 -4.70
CA SER A 94 10.02 -5.84 -4.63
C SER A 94 9.13 -7.08 -4.83
N GLY A 95 7.91 -7.05 -4.30
CA GLY A 95 6.98 -8.18 -4.35
C GLY A 95 6.26 -8.36 -5.68
N ALA A 96 6.32 -7.35 -6.58
CA ALA A 96 5.73 -7.45 -7.92
C ALA A 96 6.35 -8.56 -8.78
N THR A 97 7.52 -9.07 -8.39
CA THR A 97 8.27 -10.09 -9.15
C THR A 97 8.28 -11.48 -8.50
N ASN A 98 7.81 -11.64 -7.26
CA ASN A 98 8.05 -12.87 -6.47
C ASN A 98 6.76 -13.57 -6.01
N GLY A 99 6.47 -14.76 -6.54
CA GLY A 99 5.58 -15.81 -6.05
C GLY A 99 4.34 -15.35 -5.25
N SER A 100 4.11 -15.94 -4.09
CA SER A 100 2.93 -15.67 -3.25
C SER A 100 2.79 -14.22 -2.78
N LEU A 101 3.91 -13.54 -2.58
CA LEU A 101 3.93 -12.12 -2.22
C LEU A 101 3.45 -11.25 -3.39
N GLY A 102 3.98 -11.51 -4.60
CA GLY A 102 3.54 -10.84 -5.84
C GLY A 102 2.06 -11.05 -6.11
N ASP A 103 1.56 -12.28 -5.94
CA ASP A 103 0.14 -12.59 -6.10
C ASP A 103 -0.74 -11.88 -5.07
N SER A 104 -0.26 -11.75 -3.83
CA SER A 104 -0.97 -11.00 -2.79
C SER A 104 -1.05 -9.52 -3.11
N MET A 105 0.05 -8.93 -3.62
CA MET A 105 0.09 -7.53 -4.05
C MET A 105 -0.80 -7.28 -5.26
N LYS A 106 -0.81 -8.17 -6.26
CA LYS A 106 -1.71 -8.09 -7.43
C LYS A 106 -3.18 -8.10 -7.02
N ARG A 107 -3.58 -9.05 -6.15
CA ARG A 107 -4.96 -9.12 -5.65
C ARG A 107 -5.36 -7.87 -4.87
N HIS A 108 -4.42 -7.29 -4.10
CA HIS A 108 -4.66 -6.03 -3.41
C HIS A 108 -4.84 -4.88 -4.40
N HIS A 109 -3.96 -4.76 -5.39
CA HIS A 109 -4.03 -3.74 -6.43
C HIS A 109 -5.37 -3.81 -7.18
N HIS A 110 -5.78 -4.99 -7.66
CA HIS A 110 -7.05 -5.17 -8.36
C HIS A 110 -8.25 -4.75 -7.49
N ARG A 111 -8.26 -5.08 -6.20
CA ARG A 111 -9.32 -4.63 -5.29
C ARG A 111 -9.37 -3.11 -5.12
N ARG A 112 -8.20 -2.48 -5.03
CA ARG A 112 -8.13 -1.01 -4.97
C ARG A 112 -8.66 -0.39 -6.27
N VAL A 113 -8.21 -0.86 -7.42
CA VAL A 113 -8.69 -0.39 -8.73
C VAL A 113 -10.21 -0.51 -8.81
N ALA A 114 -10.79 -1.65 -8.45
CA ALA A 114 -12.23 -1.86 -8.46
C ALA A 114 -12.98 -0.88 -7.53
N ARG A 115 -12.46 -0.59 -6.33
CA ARG A 115 -13.07 0.38 -5.39
C ARG A 115 -13.04 1.79 -5.95
N PHE A 116 -11.90 2.24 -6.49
CA PHE A 116 -11.77 3.55 -7.11
C PHE A 116 -12.66 3.68 -8.36
N SER A 117 -12.67 2.67 -9.22
CA SER A 117 -13.55 2.62 -10.40
C SER A 117 -15.02 2.73 -10.01
N SER A 118 -15.46 1.98 -9.00
CA SER A 118 -16.84 2.05 -8.50
C SER A 118 -17.18 3.42 -7.89
N ALA A 119 -16.24 4.08 -7.23
CA ALA A 119 -16.45 5.44 -6.71
C ALA A 119 -16.59 6.45 -7.86
N ILE A 120 -15.71 6.37 -8.86
CA ILE A 120 -15.76 7.21 -10.06
C ILE A 120 -17.08 7.02 -10.81
N ALA A 121 -17.52 5.78 -11.01
CA ALA A 121 -18.79 5.48 -11.70
C ALA A 121 -20.02 6.08 -11.02
N ARG A 122 -20.00 6.17 -9.68
CA ARG A 122 -21.09 6.83 -8.93
C ARG A 122 -21.08 8.36 -9.07
N GLU A 123 -19.88 8.96 -9.13
CA GLU A 123 -19.72 10.42 -9.22
C GLU A 123 -19.85 10.92 -10.67
N LYS A 124 -19.57 10.06 -11.65
CA LYS A 124 -19.54 10.34 -13.08
C LYS A 124 -20.33 9.30 -13.87
N PRO A 125 -21.67 9.28 -13.71
CA PRO A 125 -22.52 8.25 -14.34
C PRO A 125 -22.55 8.32 -15.88
N GLU A 126 -22.04 9.39 -16.46
CA GLU A 126 -21.86 9.55 -17.92
C GLU A 126 -20.69 8.76 -18.50
N LEU A 127 -19.77 8.27 -17.65
CA LEU A 127 -18.59 7.50 -18.10
C LEU A 127 -18.94 6.03 -18.28
N THR A 128 -18.30 5.42 -19.27
CA THR A 128 -18.35 3.96 -19.45
C THR A 128 -17.56 3.24 -18.35
N GLU A 129 -17.79 1.95 -18.16
CA GLU A 129 -17.04 1.11 -17.22
C GLU A 129 -15.54 1.13 -17.53
N GLU A 130 -15.16 1.06 -18.83
CA GLU A 130 -13.78 1.12 -19.27
C GLU A 130 -13.12 2.47 -18.93
N GLU A 131 -13.82 3.58 -19.11
CA GLU A 131 -13.31 4.91 -18.74
C GLU A 131 -13.17 5.05 -17.22
N CYS A 132 -14.09 4.52 -16.43
CA CYS A 132 -13.99 4.51 -14.97
C CYS A 132 -12.78 3.70 -14.51
N LEU A 133 -12.55 2.52 -15.11
CA LEU A 133 -11.41 1.67 -14.82
C LEU A 133 -10.08 2.37 -15.14
N ALA A 134 -9.94 2.92 -16.35
CA ALA A 134 -8.75 3.64 -16.78
C ALA A 134 -8.44 4.83 -15.88
N ARG A 135 -9.46 5.60 -15.48
CA ARG A 135 -9.28 6.73 -14.52
C ARG A 135 -8.85 6.26 -13.14
N ALA A 136 -9.41 5.16 -12.65
CA ALA A 136 -9.00 4.58 -11.37
C ALA A 136 -7.52 4.16 -11.38
N GLU A 137 -7.07 3.53 -12.45
CA GLU A 137 -5.67 3.16 -12.64
C GLU A 137 -4.74 4.37 -12.68
N ILE A 138 -5.13 5.44 -13.40
CA ILE A 138 -4.37 6.69 -13.47
C ILE A 138 -4.25 7.35 -12.09
N VAL A 139 -5.36 7.45 -11.33
CA VAL A 139 -5.34 8.02 -9.99
C VAL A 139 -4.42 7.23 -9.07
N LEU A 140 -4.53 5.91 -9.07
CA LEU A 140 -3.70 5.04 -8.23
C LEU A 140 -2.22 5.07 -8.64
N ALA A 141 -1.92 5.13 -9.93
CA ALA A 141 -0.56 5.28 -10.44
C ALA A 141 0.03 6.63 -10.02
N THR A 142 -0.75 7.71 -10.11
CA THR A 142 -0.34 9.06 -9.70
C THR A 142 -0.04 9.12 -8.21
N LEU A 143 -0.96 8.65 -7.36
CA LEU A 143 -0.77 8.61 -5.91
C LEU A 143 0.45 7.77 -5.52
N SER A 144 0.65 6.61 -6.15
CA SER A 144 1.79 5.74 -5.89
C SER A 144 3.11 6.37 -6.36
N GLY A 145 3.11 7.03 -7.51
CA GLY A 145 4.28 7.76 -8.03
C GLY A 145 4.67 8.93 -7.13
N LEU A 146 3.71 9.72 -6.65
CA LEU A 146 3.96 10.82 -5.72
C LEU A 146 4.47 10.30 -4.36
N ALA A 147 3.93 9.18 -3.86
CA ALA A 147 4.42 8.55 -2.64
C ALA A 147 5.85 8.02 -2.81
N PHE A 148 6.21 7.55 -4.01
CA PHE A 148 7.59 7.18 -4.34
C PHE A 148 8.53 8.41 -4.33
N MET A 149 8.11 9.55 -4.90
CA MET A 149 8.89 10.80 -4.85
C MET A 149 9.11 11.27 -3.41
N TRP A 150 8.07 11.22 -2.57
CA TRP A 150 8.19 11.49 -1.14
C TRP A 150 9.17 10.54 -0.43
N MET A 151 9.23 9.28 -0.83
CA MET A 151 10.17 8.32 -0.25
C MET A 151 11.63 8.66 -0.61
N LEU A 152 11.87 9.26 -1.78
CA LEU A 152 13.21 9.72 -2.22
C LEU A 152 13.60 11.05 -1.56
N GLU A 153 12.64 11.96 -1.42
CA GLU A 153 12.82 13.32 -0.93
C GLU A 153 11.88 13.57 0.25
N PRO A 154 12.32 13.43 1.52
CA PRO A 154 11.45 13.59 2.69
C PRO A 154 10.77 14.95 2.81
N GLU A 155 11.36 16.02 2.23
CA GLU A 155 10.78 17.38 2.18
C GLU A 155 9.73 17.54 1.06
N PHE A 156 9.48 16.49 0.27
CA PHE A 156 8.49 16.53 -0.78
C PHE A 156 7.09 16.64 -0.17
N ASP A 157 6.36 17.72 -0.48
CA ASP A 157 4.99 17.95 -0.01
C ASP A 157 4.01 17.01 -0.73
N PHE A 158 3.97 15.78 -0.23
CA PHE A 158 3.13 14.72 -0.77
C PHE A 158 1.63 15.08 -0.69
N ASP A 159 1.18 15.60 0.44
CA ASP A 159 -0.22 15.89 0.73
C ASP A 159 -0.79 16.90 -0.26
N HIS A 160 -0.10 18.04 -0.43
CA HIS A 160 -0.51 19.09 -1.36
C HIS A 160 -0.51 18.57 -2.80
N ARG A 161 0.56 17.91 -3.21
CA ARG A 161 0.71 17.44 -4.60
C ARG A 161 -0.26 16.30 -4.95
N ALA A 162 -0.57 15.43 -4.00
CA ALA A 162 -1.55 14.36 -4.20
C ALA A 162 -2.96 14.92 -4.43
N ARG A 163 -3.38 15.90 -3.62
CA ARG A 163 -4.67 16.60 -3.81
C ARG A 163 -4.70 17.35 -5.13
N LEU A 164 -3.66 18.12 -5.43
CA LEU A 164 -3.56 18.83 -6.68
C LEU A 164 -3.66 17.93 -7.89
N ALA A 165 -2.93 16.81 -7.89
CA ALA A 165 -2.90 15.87 -9.01
C ALA A 165 -4.23 15.14 -9.25
N VAL A 166 -4.97 14.83 -8.18
CA VAL A 166 -6.24 14.09 -8.30
C VAL A 166 -7.41 15.02 -8.57
N TYR A 167 -7.50 16.18 -7.91
CA TYR A 167 -8.69 17.03 -7.98
C TYR A 167 -8.62 18.10 -9.08
N ALA A 168 -7.43 18.61 -9.44
CA ALA A 168 -7.30 19.62 -10.47
C ALA A 168 -7.79 19.16 -11.87
N PRO A 169 -7.51 17.93 -12.33
CA PRO A 169 -8.02 17.44 -13.61
C PRO A 169 -9.54 17.21 -13.65
N LEU A 170 -10.18 17.04 -12.47
CA LEU A 170 -11.63 16.85 -12.37
C LEU A 170 -12.40 18.18 -12.49
N THR A 171 -11.72 19.30 -12.31
CA THR A 171 -12.29 20.65 -12.38
C THR A 171 -12.07 21.34 -13.73
N SER A 172 -11.16 20.81 -14.58
CA SER A 172 -10.93 21.34 -15.92
C SER A 172 -11.96 20.77 -16.90
N ARG A 173 -12.81 21.63 -17.44
CA ARG A 173 -13.67 21.31 -18.58
C ARG A 173 -12.89 21.51 -19.87
#